data_6724d49db7232cf3a24afb080f62b2e4
#
_entry.id   6724d49db7232cf3a24afb080f62b2e4
#
_cell.length_a   1.000
_cell.length_b   1.000
_cell.length_c   1.000
_cell.angle_alpha   90.00
_cell.angle_beta   90.00
_cell.angle_gamma   90.00
#
_symmetry.space_group_name_H-M   'P 1'
#
loop_
_entity.id
_entity.type
_entity.pdbx_description
1 polymer ?
#
loop_
_entity_poly.entity_id
_entity_poly.type
_entity_poly.pdbx_seq_one_letter_code
_entity_poly.pdbx_strand_id
1 'polypeptide(L)'
;MLIKSNISLKIQDTLNKTKVIKAKDCKLWLSDIATKKSFVTVRIVSEKDSAELNKHYRKIDKPTNILSFLIEDNPLIGDLILCHPIIKKEAKEQNKEIISHYAHLVIHGYLHLLGYDHENDNEAIKM
;
A
#
# COMPACT_ATOMS: atom_id res chain seq x y z
N MET A 1 -9.05 -2.83 -26.27
CA MET A 1 -8.41 -2.85 -25.89
C MET A 1 -7.90 -3.12 -25.02
N LEU A 2 -7.54 -3.26 -24.89
CA LEU A 2 -7.07 -3.44 -24.06
C LEU A 2 -6.14 -3.07 -23.50
N ILE A 3 -6.34 -2.60 -23.02
CA ILE A 3 -5.50 -2.14 -22.41
C ILE A 3 -4.70 -2.80 -21.64
N LYS A 4 -3.76 -2.79 -21.76
CA LYS A 4 -2.96 -3.46 -21.08
C LYS A 4 -2.67 -2.86 -19.92
N SER A 5 -2.31 -3.38 -19.09
CA SER A 5 -1.97 -2.83 -17.82
C SER A 5 -0.78 -1.91 -17.92
N ASN A 6 -0.90 -0.75 -17.32
CA ASN A 6 0.22 0.18 -17.15
C ASN A 6 0.98 -0.08 -15.87
N ILE A 7 0.68 -1.16 -15.18
CA ILE A 7 1.26 -1.43 -13.86
C ILE A 7 2.28 -2.55 -13.93
N SER A 8 3.48 -2.29 -13.45
CA SER A 8 4.46 -3.32 -13.13
C SER A 8 4.52 -3.41 -11.62
N LEU A 9 4.27 -4.58 -11.08
CA LEU A 9 4.12 -4.72 -9.64
C LEU A 9 4.97 -5.86 -9.08
N LYS A 10 5.64 -5.59 -7.97
CA LYS A 10 6.49 -6.55 -7.30
C LYS A 10 6.07 -6.62 -5.84
N ILE A 11 6.08 -7.81 -5.26
CA ILE A 11 5.79 -7.99 -3.85
C ILE A 11 7.03 -8.51 -3.14
N GLN A 12 7.38 -7.87 -2.03
CA GLN A 12 8.44 -8.30 -1.15
C GLN A 12 7.83 -8.62 0.20
N ASP A 13 7.65 -9.90 0.46
CA ASP A 13 7.11 -10.36 1.73
C ASP A 13 8.26 -10.64 2.68
N THR A 14 8.63 -9.66 3.49
CA THR A 14 9.78 -9.81 4.38
C THR A 14 9.52 -10.78 5.51
N LEU A 15 8.25 -11.15 5.73
CA LEU A 15 7.89 -12.11 6.77
C LEU A 15 7.89 -13.55 6.26
N ASN A 16 7.92 -13.70 4.92
CA ASN A 16 8.03 -14.99 4.26
C ASN A 16 6.94 -16.00 4.58
N LYS A 17 5.81 -15.55 5.07
CA LYS A 17 4.76 -16.50 5.41
C LYS A 17 3.36 -15.93 5.37
N THR A 18 3.19 -14.72 4.90
CA THR A 18 1.84 -14.16 4.86
C THR A 18 1.08 -14.72 3.67
N LYS A 19 1.67 -14.70 2.50
CA LYS A 19 1.08 -15.23 1.26
C LYS A 19 -0.38 -14.89 1.07
N VAL A 20 -0.81 -13.78 1.66
CA VAL A 20 -2.20 -13.37 1.60
C VAL A 20 -2.53 -12.80 0.24
N ILE A 21 -1.60 -12.04 -0.33
CA ILE A 21 -1.82 -11.40 -1.62
C ILE A 21 -0.70 -11.77 -2.58
N LYS A 22 -1.01 -11.71 -3.86
CA LYS A 22 -0.05 -11.98 -4.91
C LYS A 22 0.06 -10.78 -5.81
N ALA A 23 1.17 -10.70 -6.54
CA ALA A 23 1.40 -9.59 -7.45
C ALA A 23 0.25 -9.44 -8.44
N LYS A 24 -0.26 -10.56 -8.97
CA LYS A 24 -1.33 -10.47 -9.95
C LYS A 24 -2.62 -9.94 -9.35
N ASP A 25 -2.87 -10.19 -8.05
CA ASP A 25 -4.05 -9.65 -7.39
C ASP A 25 -3.95 -8.13 -7.29
N CYS A 26 -2.80 -7.65 -6.83
CA CYS A 26 -2.58 -6.20 -6.71
C CYS A 26 -2.66 -5.53 -8.07
N LYS A 27 -2.06 -6.15 -9.06
CA LYS A 27 -2.07 -5.61 -10.40
C LYS A 27 -3.50 -5.49 -10.92
N LEU A 28 -4.32 -6.51 -10.66
CA LEU A 28 -5.71 -6.50 -11.06
C LEU A 28 -6.47 -5.36 -10.36
N TRP A 29 -6.25 -5.20 -9.05
CA TRP A 29 -6.92 -4.14 -8.30
C TRP A 29 -6.56 -2.76 -8.83
N LEU A 30 -5.34 -2.57 -9.29
CA LEU A 30 -4.85 -1.24 -9.67
C LEU A 30 -5.00 -0.95 -11.16
N SER A 31 -5.24 -1.96 -11.98
CA SER A 31 -5.24 -1.76 -13.43
C SER A 31 -6.32 -0.79 -13.90
N ASP A 32 -7.47 -0.77 -13.23
CA ASP A 32 -8.57 0.11 -13.64
C ASP A 32 -8.36 1.57 -13.24
N ILE A 33 -7.49 1.81 -12.28
CA ILE A 33 -7.28 3.17 -11.77
C ILE A 33 -5.93 3.74 -12.18
N ALA A 34 -5.10 2.95 -12.82
CA ALA A 34 -3.78 3.41 -13.26
C ALA A 34 -3.94 4.33 -14.47
N THR A 35 -3.59 5.59 -14.30
CA THR A 35 -3.69 6.58 -15.36
C THR A 35 -2.36 6.87 -16.02
N LYS A 36 -1.29 6.30 -15.52
CA LYS A 36 0.04 6.47 -16.08
C LYS A 36 0.85 5.21 -15.83
N LYS A 37 1.94 5.07 -16.58
CA LYS A 37 2.83 3.93 -16.39
C LYS A 37 3.38 3.94 -14.98
N SER A 38 3.28 2.84 -14.28
CA SER A 38 3.61 2.77 -12.87
C SER A 38 4.43 1.53 -12.53
N PHE A 39 5.42 1.73 -11.66
CA PHE A 39 6.24 0.65 -11.11
C PHE A 39 6.07 0.70 -9.60
N VAL A 40 5.36 -0.26 -9.06
CA VAL A 40 4.99 -0.26 -7.64
C VAL A 40 5.59 -1.48 -6.95
N THR A 41 6.26 -1.25 -5.84
CA THR A 41 6.73 -2.32 -4.98
C THR A 41 5.87 -2.35 -3.73
N VAL A 42 5.27 -3.50 -3.46
CA VAL A 42 4.49 -3.71 -2.26
C VAL A 42 5.36 -4.51 -1.29
N ARG A 43 5.67 -3.91 -0.14
CA ARG A 43 6.45 -4.59 0.88
C ARG A 43 5.57 -4.92 2.06
N ILE A 44 5.64 -6.16 2.52
CA ILE A 44 4.90 -6.61 3.69
C ILE A 44 5.89 -6.74 4.82
N VAL A 45 5.65 -6.02 5.91
CA VAL A 45 6.61 -5.89 7.00
C VAL A 45 6.00 -6.19 8.36
N SER A 46 6.89 -6.32 9.35
CA SER A 46 6.51 -6.51 10.75
C SER A 46 6.11 -5.18 11.39
N GLU A 47 5.56 -5.26 12.61
CA GLU A 47 5.25 -4.06 13.37
C GLU A 47 6.50 -3.26 13.69
N LYS A 48 7.60 -3.95 13.99
CA LYS A 48 8.84 -3.27 14.31
C LYS A 48 9.33 -2.45 13.12
N ASP A 49 9.34 -3.06 11.94
CA ASP A 49 9.80 -2.36 10.75
C ASP A 49 8.87 -1.22 10.38
N SER A 50 7.57 -1.44 10.52
CA SER A 50 6.59 -0.39 10.25
C SER A 50 6.81 0.79 11.20
N ALA A 51 7.01 0.52 12.48
CA ALA A 51 7.22 1.57 13.47
C ALA A 51 8.49 2.36 13.18
N GLU A 52 9.56 1.68 12.80
CA GLU A 52 10.82 2.34 12.50
C GLU A 52 10.69 3.26 11.29
N LEU A 53 10.01 2.79 10.24
CA LEU A 53 9.80 3.60 9.06
C LEU A 53 8.89 4.78 9.34
N ASN A 54 7.84 4.55 10.11
CA ASN A 54 6.89 5.60 10.46
C ASN A 54 7.57 6.68 11.31
N LYS A 55 8.42 6.26 12.25
CA LYS A 55 9.16 7.19 13.07
C LYS A 55 10.13 8.01 12.22
N HIS A 56 10.84 7.35 11.31
CA HIS A 56 11.85 8.02 10.49
C HIS A 56 11.21 9.05 9.54
N TYR A 57 10.12 8.67 8.87
CA TYR A 57 9.55 9.50 7.82
C TYR A 57 8.43 10.40 8.26
N ARG A 58 7.68 10.02 9.27
CA ARG A 58 6.53 10.80 9.73
C ARG A 58 6.65 11.28 11.17
N LYS A 59 7.73 10.93 11.85
CA LYS A 59 7.99 11.31 13.24
C LYS A 59 6.96 10.75 14.21
N ILE A 60 6.35 9.63 13.85
CA ILE A 60 5.38 8.94 14.68
C ILE A 60 5.99 7.62 15.12
N ASP A 61 6.21 7.46 16.43
CA ASP A 61 6.90 6.30 16.96
C ASP A 61 5.94 5.18 17.28
N LYS A 62 5.29 4.65 16.25
CA LYS A 62 4.43 3.48 16.37
C LYS A 62 4.15 2.95 14.98
N PRO A 63 3.75 1.66 14.89
CA PRO A 63 3.46 1.10 13.58
C PRO A 63 2.16 1.66 12.99
N THR A 64 2.03 1.56 11.69
CA THR A 64 0.83 1.95 10.98
C THR A 64 0.49 0.86 9.97
N ASN A 65 -0.74 0.86 9.45
CA ASN A 65 -1.14 -0.17 8.51
C ASN A 65 -0.46 -0.04 7.16
N ILE A 66 -0.30 1.18 6.66
CA ILE A 66 0.34 1.39 5.36
C ILE A 66 1.11 2.69 5.34
N LEU A 67 2.23 2.66 4.62
CA LEU A 67 3.01 3.86 4.28
C LEU A 67 3.19 3.88 2.78
N SER A 68 2.99 5.03 2.17
CA SER A 68 3.12 5.20 0.72
C SER A 68 4.26 6.18 0.43
N PHE A 69 5.21 5.77 -0.39
CA PHE A 69 6.36 6.60 -0.72
C PHE A 69 6.44 6.78 -2.23
N LEU A 70 6.30 8.01 -2.70
CA LEU A 70 6.47 8.31 -4.12
C LEU A 70 7.94 8.61 -4.37
N ILE A 71 8.54 7.87 -5.28
CA ILE A 71 9.95 8.01 -5.63
C ILE A 71 10.08 8.86 -6.88
N GLU A 72 9.21 8.60 -7.85
CA GLU A 72 9.25 9.28 -9.14
C GLU A 72 7.81 9.48 -9.61
N ASP A 73 7.51 10.60 -10.23
CA ASP A 73 6.14 10.90 -10.64
C ASP A 73 5.80 10.43 -12.05
N ASN A 74 6.74 10.51 -12.96
CA ASN A 74 6.45 10.16 -14.35
C ASN A 74 7.69 9.57 -15.03
N PRO A 75 7.77 8.24 -15.21
CA PRO A 75 6.75 7.27 -14.83
C PRO A 75 6.61 7.23 -13.31
N LEU A 76 5.47 6.78 -12.84
CA LEU A 76 5.25 6.68 -11.41
C LEU A 76 6.06 5.53 -10.84
N ILE A 77 6.90 5.83 -9.88
CA ILE A 77 7.65 4.79 -9.14
C ILE A 77 7.37 5.03 -7.68
N GLY A 78 6.87 4.00 -7.01
CA GLY A 78 6.51 4.15 -5.62
C GLY A 78 6.51 2.86 -4.85
N ASP A 79 6.55 2.98 -3.52
CA ASP A 79 6.52 1.85 -2.61
C ASP A 79 5.30 1.96 -1.71
N LEU A 80 4.65 0.82 -1.53
CA LEU A 80 3.57 0.68 -0.56
C LEU A 80 4.05 -0.30 0.50
N ILE A 81 4.15 0.17 1.74
CA ILE A 81 4.66 -0.64 2.85
C ILE A 81 3.50 -0.99 3.76
N LEU A 82 3.18 -2.28 3.81
CA LEU A 82 2.00 -2.78 4.48
C LEU A 82 2.40 -3.61 5.70
N CYS A 83 1.84 -3.26 6.85
CA CYS A 83 2.16 -3.94 8.10
C CYS A 83 1.15 -5.06 8.33
N HIS A 84 1.57 -6.29 8.05
CA HIS A 84 0.66 -7.44 8.11
C HIS A 84 -0.04 -7.61 9.46
N PRO A 85 0.68 -7.57 10.61
CA PRO A 85 0.00 -7.79 11.88
C PRO A 85 -1.10 -6.76 12.15
N ILE A 86 -0.88 -5.50 11.78
CA ILE A 86 -1.88 -4.47 11.99
C ILE A 86 -3.06 -4.67 11.05
N ILE A 87 -2.77 -5.00 9.79
CA ILE A 87 -3.83 -5.24 8.81
C ILE A 87 -4.71 -6.42 9.24
N LYS A 88 -4.07 -7.47 9.74
CA LYS A 88 -4.79 -8.64 10.24
C LYS A 88 -5.70 -8.28 11.40
N LYS A 89 -5.19 -7.47 12.33
CA LYS A 89 -5.96 -7.03 13.48
C LYS A 89 -7.13 -6.16 13.05
N GLU A 90 -6.89 -5.20 12.15
CA GLU A 90 -7.94 -4.32 11.68
C GLU A 90 -9.03 -5.06 10.93
N ALA A 91 -8.64 -6.03 10.10
CA ALA A 91 -9.61 -6.82 9.37
C ALA A 91 -10.54 -7.56 10.33
N LYS A 92 -9.95 -8.12 11.40
CA LYS A 92 -10.73 -8.83 12.41
C LYS A 92 -11.67 -7.87 13.13
N GLU A 93 -11.17 -6.70 13.51
CA GLU A 93 -11.99 -5.71 14.21
C GLU A 93 -13.13 -5.18 13.35
N GLN A 94 -12.90 -5.07 12.06
CA GLN A 94 -13.89 -4.57 11.11
C GLN A 94 -14.76 -5.68 10.53
N ASN A 95 -14.54 -6.91 10.99
CA ASN A 95 -15.32 -8.06 10.57
C ASN A 95 -15.30 -8.25 9.05
N LYS A 96 -14.13 -8.17 8.46
CA LYS A 96 -13.96 -8.37 7.03
C LYS A 96 -12.77 -9.28 6.76
N GLU A 97 -12.73 -9.84 5.57
CA GLU A 97 -11.64 -10.73 5.19
C GLU A 97 -10.34 -9.96 5.05
N ILE A 98 -9.24 -10.59 5.41
CA ILE A 98 -7.95 -9.93 5.37
C ILE A 98 -7.58 -9.50 3.95
N ILE A 99 -7.92 -10.31 2.94
CA ILE A 99 -7.58 -9.93 1.56
C ILE A 99 -8.37 -8.70 1.12
N SER A 100 -9.61 -8.56 1.60
CA SER A 100 -10.41 -7.37 1.29
C SER A 100 -9.78 -6.12 1.90
N HIS A 101 -9.25 -6.26 3.10
CA HIS A 101 -8.60 -5.12 3.75
C HIS A 101 -7.29 -4.76 3.04
N TYR A 102 -6.52 -5.77 2.60
CA TYR A 102 -5.34 -5.50 1.81
C TYR A 102 -5.68 -4.77 0.52
N ALA A 103 -6.72 -5.23 -0.19
CA ALA A 103 -7.14 -4.58 -1.43
C ALA A 103 -7.49 -3.11 -1.19
N HIS A 104 -8.24 -2.86 -0.12
CA HIS A 104 -8.62 -1.49 0.25
C HIS A 104 -7.39 -0.62 0.46
N LEU A 105 -6.42 -1.12 1.21
CA LEU A 105 -5.23 -0.34 1.54
C LEU A 105 -4.30 -0.15 0.34
N VAL A 106 -4.16 -1.18 -0.48
CA VAL A 106 -3.32 -1.08 -1.68
C VAL A 106 -3.90 -0.05 -2.65
N ILE A 107 -5.20 -0.10 -2.87
CA ILE A 107 -5.87 0.87 -3.74
C ILE A 107 -5.72 2.27 -3.18
N HIS A 108 -5.97 2.43 -1.90
CA HIS A 108 -5.85 3.73 -1.24
C HIS A 108 -4.43 4.27 -1.33
N GLY A 109 -3.44 3.41 -1.07
CA GLY A 109 -2.04 3.82 -1.15
C GLY A 109 -1.63 4.22 -2.56
N TYR A 110 -2.10 3.49 -3.55
CA TYR A 110 -1.78 3.83 -4.94
C TYR A 110 -2.42 5.18 -5.33
N LEU A 111 -3.64 5.43 -4.88
CA LEU A 111 -4.27 6.72 -5.13
C LEU A 111 -3.48 7.86 -4.52
N HIS A 112 -2.89 7.63 -3.33
CA HIS A 112 -1.98 8.61 -2.75
C HIS A 112 -0.78 8.86 -3.64
N LEU A 113 -0.21 7.81 -4.21
CA LEU A 113 0.93 7.95 -5.11
C LEU A 113 0.56 8.76 -6.34
N LEU A 114 -0.69 8.66 -6.80
CA LEU A 114 -1.18 9.43 -7.93
C LEU A 114 -1.46 10.88 -7.57
N GLY A 115 -1.45 11.23 -6.26
CA GLY A 115 -1.71 12.59 -5.83
C GLY A 115 -3.12 12.85 -5.33
N TYR A 116 -3.96 11.86 -5.21
CA TYR A 116 -5.30 12.00 -4.64
C TYR A 116 -5.18 11.94 -3.13
N ASP A 117 -4.97 13.06 -2.60
CA ASP A 117 -4.78 13.08 -1.18
C ASP A 117 -5.92 13.76 -0.50
N HIS A 118 -6.41 13.79 0.24
CA HIS A 118 -7.26 14.44 0.72
C HIS A 118 -7.05 15.02 1.84
N GLU A 119 -6.86 15.60 1.47
CA GLU A 119 -6.70 16.18 2.32
C GLU A 119 -6.90 15.99 3.34
N ASN A 120 -6.98 15.82 3.17
CA ASN A 120 -7.10 15.46 4.12
C ASN A 120 -6.62 14.71 4.78
N ASP A 121 -6.52 14.66 4.52
CA ASP A 121 -6.17 13.95 5.13
C ASP A 121 -5.52 13.89 5.79
N ASN A 122 -5.64 14.51 5.54
CA ASN A 122 -5.23 14.53 6.24
C ASN A 122 -5.09 14.42 6.81
N GLU A 123 -5.30 14.68 6.34
CA GLU A 123 -5.41 14.51 6.92
C GLU A 123 -5.14 13.83 7.26
N ALA A 124 -5.25 14.06 6.90
CA ALA A 124 -5.12 13.48 7.38
C ALA A 124 -4.68 13.16 7.81
N ILE A 125 -4.67 13.50 7.53
CA ILE A 125 -4.45 13.40 8.07
C ILE A 125 -4.38 13.30 8.59
N LYS A 126 -4.51 13.46 8.45
CA LYS A 126 -4.69 13.53 9.11
C LYS A 126 -4.84 13.10 9.39
N MET A 127 -5.06 13.18 9.11
CA MET A 127 -5.31 12.81 9.45
C MET A 127 -5.29 12.48 9.82
#